data_a905524dde59c8df557407f568d98c8a
#
_entry.id   a905524dde59c8df557407f568d98c8a
#
_cell.length_a   1.000
_cell.length_b   1.000
_cell.length_c   1.000
_cell.angle_alpha   90.00
_cell.angle_beta   90.00
_cell.angle_gamma   90.00
#
_symmetry.space_group_name_H-M   'P 1'
#
loop_
_entity.id
_entity.type
_entity.pdbx_description
1 polymer ?
#
loop_
_entity_poly.entity_id
_entity_poly.type
_entity_poly.pdbx_seq_one_letter_code
_entity_poly.pdbx_strand_id
1 'polypeptide(L)'
;MKISRRRFILSSAVVGGGLAIGYAATRPSGHRIANDTLAEGSARYLTSFLRIDPDNRVTVYVNHSEMGQGSHTALAMMAADELDAAWEQVRIEQAPATDLYAAGDMAIGFAGEFGVPSFLMPLIEASAMKIAQIGNLQTTGGSASIRFTGQLGMRVAGAAAREMLIQCAAERWGVPADECTTALSYVHHNASGQSLSYGELADAAAGLEPPEAPTLKQHTQF
;
A
#
# COMPACT_ATOMS: atom_id res chain seq x y z
N MET A 1 -15.86 -10.60 44.06
CA MET A 1 -14.67 -9.76 43.79
C MET A 1 -15.12 -8.60 42.88
N LYS A 2 -15.19 -7.37 43.39
CA LYS A 2 -15.64 -6.21 42.56
C LYS A 2 -14.44 -5.70 41.80
N ILE A 3 -14.41 -5.90 40.49
CA ILE A 3 -13.40 -5.32 39.58
C ILE A 3 -13.70 -3.83 39.49
N SER A 4 -12.71 -2.96 39.80
CA SER A 4 -12.89 -1.52 39.64
C SER A 4 -13.04 -1.16 38.16
N ARG A 5 -13.82 -0.10 37.83
CA ARG A 5 -14.02 0.37 36.43
C ARG A 5 -12.69 0.57 35.71
N ARG A 6 -11.67 1.10 36.39
CA ARG A 6 -10.33 1.33 35.84
C ARG A 6 -9.64 0.00 35.50
N ARG A 7 -9.73 -1.04 36.36
CA ARG A 7 -9.14 -2.35 36.08
C ARG A 7 -9.89 -3.07 34.96
N PHE A 8 -11.22 -2.90 34.87
CA PHE A 8 -12.02 -3.44 33.78
C PHE A 8 -11.62 -2.81 32.44
N ILE A 9 -11.49 -1.47 32.36
CA ILE A 9 -11.07 -0.78 31.13
C ILE A 9 -9.66 -1.18 30.73
N LEU A 10 -8.71 -1.24 31.68
CA LEU A 10 -7.33 -1.64 31.40
C LEU A 10 -7.25 -3.11 30.94
N SER A 11 -7.97 -4.03 31.58
CA SER A 11 -7.98 -5.43 31.15
C SER A 11 -8.66 -5.62 29.81
N SER A 12 -9.73 -4.87 29.50
CA SER A 12 -10.38 -4.90 28.18
C SER A 12 -9.48 -4.36 27.08
N ALA A 13 -8.71 -3.30 27.34
CA ALA A 13 -7.75 -2.76 26.40
C ALA A 13 -6.59 -3.73 26.12
N VAL A 14 -6.09 -4.42 27.17
CA VAL A 14 -5.00 -5.42 27.02
C VAL A 14 -5.50 -6.66 26.26
N VAL A 15 -6.69 -7.17 26.58
CA VAL A 15 -7.27 -8.34 25.90
C VAL A 15 -7.66 -7.98 24.46
N GLY A 16 -8.30 -6.83 24.26
CA GLY A 16 -8.68 -6.35 22.93
C GLY A 16 -7.46 -6.05 22.04
N GLY A 17 -6.44 -5.38 22.61
CA GLY A 17 -5.19 -5.10 21.91
C GLY A 17 -4.41 -6.38 21.58
N GLY A 18 -4.31 -7.32 22.52
CA GLY A 18 -3.64 -8.61 22.27
C GLY A 18 -4.31 -9.44 21.19
N LEU A 19 -5.63 -9.44 21.12
CA LEU A 19 -6.39 -10.12 20.05
C LEU A 19 -6.23 -9.43 18.70
N ALA A 20 -6.20 -8.10 18.66
CA ALA A 20 -5.97 -7.33 17.42
C ALA A 20 -4.56 -7.56 16.87
N ILE A 21 -3.53 -7.56 17.72
CA ILE A 21 -2.14 -7.84 17.33
C ILE A 21 -2.01 -9.29 16.86
N GLY A 22 -2.60 -10.25 17.57
CA GLY A 22 -2.59 -11.66 17.16
C GLY A 22 -3.26 -11.87 15.81
N TYR A 23 -4.39 -11.22 15.55
CA TYR A 23 -5.09 -11.28 14.26
C TYR A 23 -4.27 -10.67 13.13
N ALA A 24 -3.67 -9.48 13.35
CA ALA A 24 -2.84 -8.83 12.35
C ALA A 24 -1.59 -9.66 12.00
N ALA A 25 -0.97 -10.32 12.98
CA ALA A 25 0.19 -11.18 12.78
C ALA A 25 -0.11 -12.49 12.03
N THR A 26 -1.37 -12.92 11.99
CA THR A 26 -1.78 -14.18 11.31
C THR A 26 -2.44 -13.95 9.96
N ARG A 27 -2.77 -12.69 9.63
CA ARG A 27 -3.43 -12.37 8.35
C ARG A 27 -2.42 -12.36 7.22
N PRO A 28 -2.71 -13.01 6.06
CA PRO A 28 -1.89 -12.85 4.86
C PRO A 28 -1.76 -11.38 4.48
N SER A 29 -0.65 -11.00 3.90
CA SER A 29 -0.43 -9.64 3.40
C SER A 29 -1.49 -9.27 2.35
N GLY A 30 -1.82 -7.97 2.27
CA GLY A 30 -2.91 -7.49 1.42
C GLY A 30 -2.74 -7.88 -0.05
N HIS A 31 -1.51 -7.93 -0.58
CA HIS A 31 -1.26 -8.35 -1.96
C HIS A 31 -1.53 -9.84 -2.20
N ARG A 32 -1.27 -10.71 -1.22
CA ARG A 32 -1.60 -12.14 -1.32
C ARG A 32 -3.10 -12.35 -1.33
N ILE A 33 -3.83 -11.66 -0.45
CA ILE A 33 -5.31 -11.69 -0.46
C ILE A 33 -5.83 -11.21 -1.82
N ALA A 34 -5.28 -10.11 -2.37
CA ALA A 34 -5.68 -9.59 -3.66
C ALA A 34 -5.38 -10.57 -4.81
N ASN A 35 -4.21 -11.22 -4.81
CA ASN A 35 -3.87 -12.25 -5.80
C ASN A 35 -4.78 -13.47 -5.71
N ASP A 36 -5.15 -13.90 -4.50
CA ASP A 36 -5.99 -15.07 -4.28
C ASP A 36 -7.47 -14.83 -4.62
N THR A 37 -7.94 -13.57 -4.47
CA THR A 37 -9.37 -13.25 -4.55
C THR A 37 -9.77 -12.40 -5.74
N LEU A 38 -8.88 -11.56 -6.26
CA LEU A 38 -9.19 -10.54 -7.26
C LEU A 38 -8.37 -10.67 -8.55
N ALA A 39 -7.24 -11.41 -8.53
CA ALA A 39 -6.42 -11.52 -9.75
C ALA A 39 -7.11 -12.35 -10.81
N GLU A 40 -7.10 -11.85 -12.04
CA GLU A 40 -7.62 -12.52 -13.22
C GLU A 40 -6.48 -12.85 -14.20
N GLY A 41 -6.44 -14.08 -14.67
CA GLY A 41 -5.42 -14.52 -15.61
C GLY A 41 -3.99 -14.43 -15.06
N SER A 42 -3.12 -13.77 -15.81
CA SER A 42 -1.70 -13.57 -15.46
C SER A 42 -1.37 -12.21 -14.83
N ALA A 43 -2.39 -11.38 -14.56
CA ALA A 43 -2.22 -10.13 -13.83
C ALA A 43 -1.83 -10.40 -12.37
N ARG A 44 -0.95 -9.56 -11.80
CA ARG A 44 -0.46 -9.75 -10.44
C ARG A 44 -0.55 -8.47 -9.61
N TYR A 45 -1.03 -8.62 -8.38
CA TYR A 45 -0.99 -7.59 -7.35
C TYR A 45 0.36 -7.63 -6.63
N LEU A 46 1.12 -6.56 -6.70
CA LEU A 46 2.36 -6.38 -5.95
C LEU A 46 2.09 -5.82 -4.56
N THR A 47 1.09 -4.95 -4.47
CA THR A 47 0.49 -4.49 -3.22
C THR A 47 -1.03 -4.59 -3.36
N SER A 48 -1.80 -4.36 -2.30
CA SER A 48 -3.27 -4.31 -2.44
C SER A 48 -3.75 -3.21 -3.39
N PHE A 49 -2.99 -2.13 -3.54
CA PHE A 49 -3.35 -0.98 -4.37
C PHE A 49 -2.78 -1.01 -5.80
N LEU A 50 -1.85 -1.92 -6.09
CA LEU A 50 -1.14 -1.94 -7.38
C LEU A 50 -1.18 -3.32 -8.01
N ARG A 51 -1.77 -3.41 -9.20
CA ARG A 51 -1.75 -4.58 -10.07
C ARG A 51 -0.93 -4.27 -11.32
N ILE A 52 -0.12 -5.23 -11.75
CA ILE A 52 0.66 -5.15 -12.99
C ILE A 52 0.27 -6.30 -13.90
N ASP A 53 -0.09 -5.95 -15.12
CA ASP A 53 -0.45 -6.89 -16.17
C ASP A 53 0.80 -7.27 -17.01
N PRO A 54 0.81 -8.42 -17.68
CA PRO A 54 1.94 -8.84 -18.51
C PRO A 54 2.25 -7.89 -19.68
N ASP A 55 1.26 -7.11 -20.13
CA ASP A 55 1.43 -6.08 -21.17
C ASP A 55 2.01 -4.76 -20.62
N ASN A 56 2.54 -4.79 -19.39
CA ASN A 56 3.14 -3.67 -18.69
C ASN A 56 2.16 -2.59 -18.23
N ARG A 57 0.86 -2.85 -18.27
CA ARG A 57 -0.16 -1.96 -17.71
C ARG A 57 -0.12 -1.99 -16.20
N VAL A 58 -0.14 -0.81 -15.58
CA VAL A 58 -0.18 -0.62 -14.12
C VAL A 58 -1.58 -0.14 -13.74
N THR A 59 -2.34 -0.92 -12.98
CA THR A 59 -3.63 -0.51 -12.45
C THR A 59 -3.49 -0.09 -11.00
N VAL A 60 -3.91 1.15 -10.71
CA VAL A 60 -3.95 1.71 -9.36
C VAL A 60 -5.37 1.67 -8.84
N TYR A 61 -5.59 0.97 -7.74
CA TYR A 61 -6.89 0.88 -7.06
C TYR A 61 -7.00 1.99 -6.02
N VAL A 62 -8.00 2.86 -6.17
CA VAL A 62 -8.23 3.98 -5.26
C VAL A 62 -9.44 3.69 -4.37
N ASN A 63 -9.25 3.73 -3.06
CA ASN A 63 -10.28 3.44 -2.07
C ASN A 63 -11.11 4.67 -1.61
N HIS A 64 -11.07 5.74 -2.39
CA HIS A 64 -11.89 6.95 -2.17
C HIS A 64 -12.85 7.15 -3.34
N SER A 65 -14.09 7.52 -3.04
CA SER A 65 -15.08 7.83 -4.08
C SER A 65 -14.74 9.15 -4.77
N GLU A 66 -14.72 9.15 -6.11
CA GLU A 66 -14.55 10.35 -6.93
C GLU A 66 -15.89 11.09 -7.08
N MET A 67 -15.87 12.39 -6.85
CA MET A 67 -17.02 13.27 -6.98
C MET A 67 -16.69 14.54 -7.80
N GLY A 68 -15.63 14.50 -8.58
CA GLY A 68 -15.09 15.66 -9.31
C GLY A 68 -14.03 16.45 -8.53
N GLN A 69 -13.58 15.96 -7.36
CA GLN A 69 -12.54 16.61 -6.56
C GLN A 69 -11.11 16.18 -6.97
N GLY A 70 -10.95 15.25 -7.91
CA GLY A 70 -9.67 14.86 -8.51
C GLY A 70 -8.84 13.90 -7.64
N SER A 71 -9.42 13.28 -6.61
CA SER A 71 -8.69 12.37 -5.71
C SER A 71 -8.17 11.13 -6.44
N HIS A 72 -8.94 10.56 -7.37
CA HIS A 72 -8.50 9.40 -8.16
C HIS A 72 -7.20 9.70 -8.92
N THR A 73 -7.18 10.79 -9.67
CA THR A 73 -6.00 11.17 -10.46
C THR A 73 -4.81 11.46 -9.55
N ALA A 74 -4.99 12.26 -8.51
CA ALA A 74 -3.89 12.66 -7.63
C ALA A 74 -3.29 11.47 -6.86
N LEU A 75 -4.12 10.59 -6.32
CA LEU A 75 -3.66 9.40 -5.60
C LEU A 75 -2.95 8.41 -6.53
N ALA A 76 -3.47 8.22 -7.73
CA ALA A 76 -2.81 7.38 -8.72
C ALA A 76 -1.47 7.97 -9.20
N MET A 77 -1.38 9.29 -9.39
CA MET A 77 -0.11 9.95 -9.70
C MET A 77 0.93 9.75 -8.61
N MET A 78 0.55 9.83 -7.32
CA MET A 78 1.47 9.61 -6.21
C MET A 78 2.03 8.17 -6.17
N ALA A 79 1.19 7.17 -6.48
CA ALA A 79 1.64 5.78 -6.57
C ALA A 79 2.52 5.55 -7.80
N ALA A 80 2.11 6.07 -8.95
CA ALA A 80 2.83 5.91 -10.22
C ALA A 80 4.20 6.59 -10.21
N ASP A 81 4.29 7.76 -9.59
CA ASP A 81 5.55 8.49 -9.44
C ASP A 81 6.55 7.72 -8.56
N GLU A 82 6.14 7.25 -7.40
CA GLU A 82 7.00 6.42 -6.53
C GLU A 82 7.41 5.10 -7.20
N LEU A 83 6.58 4.56 -8.07
CA LEU A 83 6.84 3.34 -8.82
C LEU A 83 7.73 3.56 -10.06
N ASP A 84 7.95 4.80 -10.50
CA ASP A 84 8.54 5.14 -11.81
C ASP A 84 7.74 4.55 -12.99
N ALA A 85 6.42 4.50 -12.88
CA ALA A 85 5.56 3.98 -13.93
C ALA A 85 5.39 4.99 -15.08
N ALA A 86 5.38 4.52 -16.31
CA ALA A 86 4.98 5.31 -17.46
C ALA A 86 3.51 5.69 -17.35
N TRP A 87 3.19 6.97 -17.24
CA TRP A 87 1.83 7.44 -16.98
C TRP A 87 0.82 6.97 -18.02
N GLU A 88 1.23 6.83 -19.27
CA GLU A 88 0.40 6.34 -20.38
C GLU A 88 -0.06 4.91 -20.19
N GLN A 89 0.67 4.13 -19.39
CA GLN A 89 0.35 2.74 -19.04
C GLN A 89 -0.49 2.62 -17.77
N VAL A 90 -0.67 3.73 -17.02
CA VAL A 90 -1.42 3.72 -15.78
C VAL A 90 -2.92 3.71 -16.05
N ARG A 91 -3.63 2.86 -15.33
CA ARG A 91 -5.09 2.81 -15.23
C ARG A 91 -5.51 3.07 -13.80
N ILE A 92 -6.64 3.73 -13.64
CA ILE A 92 -7.20 4.08 -12.34
C ILE A 92 -8.52 3.36 -12.21
N GLU A 93 -8.67 2.58 -11.16
CA GLU A 93 -9.91 1.87 -10.85
C GLU A 93 -10.37 2.20 -9.44
N GLN A 94 -11.69 2.30 -9.25
CA GLN A 94 -12.29 2.36 -7.93
C GLN A 94 -12.05 1.01 -7.24
N ALA A 95 -11.41 1.03 -6.09
CA ALA A 95 -11.25 -0.17 -5.29
C ALA A 95 -12.62 -0.71 -4.83
N PRO A 96 -12.84 -2.04 -4.85
CA PRO A 96 -14.08 -2.61 -4.34
C PRO A 96 -14.25 -2.33 -2.84
N ALA A 97 -15.51 -2.17 -2.40
CA ALA A 97 -15.85 -1.91 -1.00
C ALA A 97 -15.73 -3.21 -0.18
N THR A 98 -14.49 -3.61 0.08
CA THR A 98 -14.13 -4.78 0.91
C THR A 98 -13.21 -4.37 2.04
N ASP A 99 -13.03 -5.25 3.01
CA ASP A 99 -12.14 -5.02 4.15
C ASP A 99 -10.67 -4.80 3.75
N LEU A 100 -10.26 -5.32 2.59
CA LEU A 100 -8.94 -5.13 2.01
C LEU A 100 -8.63 -3.66 1.70
N TYR A 101 -9.64 -2.90 1.27
CA TYR A 101 -9.54 -1.50 0.85
C TYR A 101 -10.19 -0.53 1.85
N ALA A 102 -10.36 -0.96 3.09
CA ALA A 102 -10.98 -0.13 4.11
C ALA A 102 -10.14 1.11 4.43
N ALA A 103 -10.78 2.29 4.40
CA ALA A 103 -10.14 3.59 4.57
C ALA A 103 -9.95 3.95 6.05
N GLY A 104 -9.05 3.24 6.75
CA GLY A 104 -8.68 3.54 8.14
C GLY A 104 -7.61 4.63 8.27
N ASP A 105 -6.82 4.85 7.24
CA ASP A 105 -5.70 5.79 7.16
C ASP A 105 -6.11 7.26 7.36
N MET A 106 -7.29 7.66 6.93
CA MET A 106 -7.81 9.01 7.20
C MET A 106 -8.03 9.26 8.70
N ALA A 107 -8.57 8.30 9.42
CA ALA A 107 -8.76 8.42 10.87
C ALA A 107 -7.42 8.50 11.60
N ILE A 108 -6.43 7.73 11.16
CA ILE A 108 -5.05 7.74 11.65
C ILE A 108 -4.41 9.12 11.42
N GLY A 109 -4.52 9.63 10.19
CA GLY A 109 -3.98 10.93 9.82
C GLY A 109 -4.56 12.08 10.65
N PHE A 110 -5.88 12.11 10.83
CA PHE A 110 -6.54 13.11 11.70
C PHE A 110 -6.11 12.97 13.16
N ALA A 111 -5.99 11.76 13.69
CA ALA A 111 -5.50 11.56 15.06
C ALA A 111 -4.13 12.19 15.28
N GLY A 112 -3.22 12.06 14.30
CA GLY A 112 -1.90 12.71 14.32
C GLY A 112 -2.00 14.24 14.30
N GLU A 113 -2.87 14.81 13.46
CA GLU A 113 -3.07 16.27 13.39
C GLU A 113 -3.70 16.86 14.66
N PHE A 114 -4.61 16.14 15.32
CA PHE A 114 -5.22 16.56 16.57
C PHE A 114 -4.31 16.43 17.79
N GLY A 115 -3.03 16.05 17.59
CA GLY A 115 -2.04 16.01 18.64
C GLY A 115 -2.22 14.86 19.64
N VAL A 116 -2.76 13.75 19.17
CA VAL A 116 -2.84 12.55 19.99
C VAL A 116 -1.43 12.10 20.38
N PRO A 117 -1.17 11.82 21.67
CA PRO A 117 0.14 11.38 22.12
C PRO A 117 0.65 10.15 21.34
N SER A 118 1.92 10.16 20.96
CA SER A 118 2.52 9.11 20.12
C SER A 118 2.41 7.70 20.71
N PHE A 119 2.42 7.57 22.03
CA PHE A 119 2.27 6.27 22.70
C PHE A 119 0.85 5.66 22.56
N LEU A 120 -0.16 6.46 22.18
CA LEU A 120 -1.53 5.99 21.91
C LEU A 120 -1.75 5.70 20.42
N MET A 121 -0.88 6.19 19.53
CA MET A 121 -1.06 6.03 18.09
C MET A 121 -1.20 4.56 17.66
N PRO A 122 -0.41 3.59 18.12
CA PRO A 122 -0.58 2.19 17.72
C PRO A 122 -1.96 1.61 18.06
N LEU A 123 -2.54 2.05 19.19
CA LEU A 123 -3.89 1.61 19.58
C LEU A 123 -4.95 2.25 18.67
N ILE A 124 -4.79 3.52 18.32
CA ILE A 124 -5.70 4.23 17.42
C ILE A 124 -5.63 3.64 16.02
N GLU A 125 -4.43 3.40 15.50
CA GLU A 125 -4.20 2.77 14.21
C GLU A 125 -4.89 1.41 14.12
N ALA A 126 -4.62 0.52 15.08
CA ALA A 126 -5.24 -0.80 15.12
C ALA A 126 -6.78 -0.72 15.23
N SER A 127 -7.30 0.21 16.05
CA SER A 127 -8.73 0.36 16.27
C SER A 127 -9.44 0.97 15.06
N ALA A 128 -8.89 2.03 14.47
CA ALA A 128 -9.44 2.72 13.32
C ALA A 128 -9.48 1.80 12.09
N MET A 129 -8.36 1.11 11.83
CA MET A 129 -8.28 0.14 10.74
C MET A 129 -9.28 -1.02 10.95
N LYS A 130 -9.38 -1.54 12.17
CA LYS A 130 -10.32 -2.64 12.46
C LYS A 130 -11.78 -2.24 12.30
N ILE A 131 -12.15 -1.05 12.75
CA ILE A 131 -13.52 -0.51 12.56
C ILE A 131 -13.81 -0.35 11.08
N ALA A 132 -12.88 0.24 10.33
CA ALA A 132 -13.01 0.42 8.89
C ALA A 132 -13.19 -0.92 8.16
N GLN A 133 -12.40 -1.93 8.51
CA GLN A 133 -12.49 -3.28 7.95
C GLN A 133 -13.82 -3.98 8.24
N ILE A 134 -14.29 -3.94 9.49
CA ILE A 134 -15.58 -4.56 9.86
C ILE A 134 -16.74 -3.94 9.07
N GLY A 135 -16.68 -2.64 8.83
CA GLY A 135 -17.70 -1.90 8.10
C GLY A 135 -17.51 -1.87 6.57
N ASN A 136 -16.42 -2.43 6.03
CA ASN A 136 -15.98 -2.24 4.64
C ASN A 136 -16.02 -0.75 4.24
N LEU A 137 -15.56 0.12 5.17
CA LEU A 137 -15.74 1.56 5.04
C LEU A 137 -14.82 2.11 3.96
N GLN A 138 -15.42 2.76 2.98
CA GLN A 138 -14.74 3.65 2.06
C GLN A 138 -15.26 5.06 2.30
N THR A 139 -14.40 6.04 2.07
CA THR A 139 -14.74 7.45 2.28
C THR A 139 -14.50 8.21 0.99
N THR A 140 -15.05 9.42 0.93
CA THR A 140 -14.62 10.40 -0.04
C THR A 140 -13.77 11.45 0.66
N GLY A 141 -12.94 12.15 -0.08
CA GLY A 141 -12.12 13.24 0.44
C GLY A 141 -11.37 13.94 -0.67
N GLY A 142 -11.02 15.19 -0.45
CA GLY A 142 -10.16 15.97 -1.32
C GLY A 142 -8.74 16.04 -0.74
N SER A 143 -8.35 17.19 -0.18
CA SER A 143 -7.02 17.39 0.39
C SER A 143 -6.66 16.42 1.51
N ALA A 144 -7.63 15.96 2.31
CA ALA A 144 -7.38 14.99 3.37
C ALA A 144 -6.97 13.62 2.80
N SER A 145 -7.65 13.11 1.75
CA SER A 145 -7.25 11.86 1.10
C SER A 145 -5.85 11.94 0.49
N ILE A 146 -5.50 13.08 -0.11
CA ILE A 146 -4.14 13.29 -0.65
C ILE A 146 -3.10 13.28 0.46
N ARG A 147 -3.36 14.01 1.56
CA ARG A 147 -2.39 14.11 2.68
C ARG A 147 -2.23 12.79 3.44
N PHE A 148 -3.29 12.02 3.65
CA PHE A 148 -3.24 10.80 4.46
C PHE A 148 -3.10 9.56 3.59
N THR A 149 -4.11 9.21 2.80
CA THR A 149 -4.04 8.02 1.93
C THR A 149 -2.92 8.14 0.91
N GLY A 150 -2.70 9.33 0.35
CA GLY A 150 -1.59 9.58 -0.57
C GLY A 150 -0.22 9.32 0.07
N GLN A 151 0.04 9.90 1.23
CA GLN A 151 1.35 9.78 1.89
C GLN A 151 1.55 8.44 2.61
N LEU A 152 0.53 7.94 3.30
CA LEU A 152 0.63 6.75 4.14
C LEU A 152 0.29 5.46 3.38
N GLY A 153 -0.37 5.55 2.23
CA GLY A 153 -0.81 4.42 1.42
C GLY A 153 -0.20 4.41 0.03
N MET A 154 -0.56 5.34 -0.84
CA MET A 154 -0.21 5.29 -2.27
C MET A 154 1.28 5.41 -2.54
N ARG A 155 1.98 6.36 -1.89
CA ARG A 155 3.44 6.47 -2.00
C ARG A 155 4.14 5.22 -1.48
N VAL A 156 3.71 4.74 -0.31
CA VAL A 156 4.27 3.52 0.28
C VAL A 156 4.04 2.31 -0.63
N ALA A 157 2.85 2.17 -1.22
CA ALA A 157 2.56 1.09 -2.15
C ALA A 157 3.43 1.16 -3.43
N GLY A 158 3.60 2.37 -4.00
CA GLY A 158 4.46 2.58 -5.16
C GLY A 158 5.92 2.26 -4.90
N ALA A 159 6.46 2.75 -3.79
CA ALA A 159 7.84 2.50 -3.38
C ALA A 159 8.09 1.02 -3.07
N ALA A 160 7.16 0.35 -2.36
CA ALA A 160 7.26 -1.07 -2.06
C ALA A 160 7.29 -1.91 -3.35
N ALA A 161 6.37 -1.64 -4.27
CA ALA A 161 6.35 -2.35 -5.56
C ALA A 161 7.62 -2.11 -6.37
N ARG A 162 8.17 -0.89 -6.38
CA ARG A 162 9.45 -0.57 -7.02
C ARG A 162 10.59 -1.41 -6.44
N GLU A 163 10.72 -1.48 -5.12
CA GLU A 163 11.78 -2.27 -4.46
C GLU A 163 11.64 -3.77 -4.76
N MET A 164 10.42 -4.31 -4.78
CA MET A 164 10.17 -5.71 -5.15
C MET A 164 10.59 -6.01 -6.60
N LEU A 165 10.26 -5.12 -7.54
CA LEU A 165 10.65 -5.25 -8.94
C LEU A 165 12.16 -5.16 -9.13
N ILE A 166 12.83 -4.23 -8.46
CA ILE A 166 14.29 -4.11 -8.46
C ILE A 166 14.92 -5.39 -7.91
N GLN A 167 14.44 -5.92 -6.80
CA GLN A 167 14.95 -7.16 -6.23
C GLN A 167 14.85 -8.32 -7.22
N CYS A 168 13.69 -8.51 -7.86
CA CYS A 168 13.50 -9.58 -8.84
C CYS A 168 14.41 -9.44 -10.06
N ALA A 169 14.61 -8.21 -10.56
CA ALA A 169 15.50 -7.96 -11.68
C ALA A 169 16.96 -8.24 -11.30
N ALA A 170 17.40 -7.76 -10.15
CA ALA A 170 18.74 -7.97 -9.61
C ALA A 170 19.05 -9.47 -9.43
N GLU A 171 18.11 -10.23 -8.83
CA GLU A 171 18.22 -11.68 -8.69
C GLU A 171 18.32 -12.38 -10.05
N ARG A 172 17.50 -11.96 -11.03
CA ARG A 172 17.48 -12.54 -12.38
C ARG A 172 18.79 -12.30 -13.14
N TRP A 173 19.43 -11.15 -12.90
CA TRP A 173 20.71 -10.79 -13.54
C TRP A 173 21.94 -11.23 -12.73
N GLY A 174 21.76 -11.59 -11.45
CA GLY A 174 22.86 -11.94 -10.54
C GLY A 174 23.73 -10.74 -10.16
N VAL A 175 23.10 -9.56 -10.01
CA VAL A 175 23.75 -8.28 -9.68
C VAL A 175 23.21 -7.72 -8.36
N PRO A 176 23.94 -6.81 -7.70
CA PRO A 176 23.42 -6.09 -6.53
C PRO A 176 22.20 -5.22 -6.90
N ALA A 177 21.20 -5.15 -6.00
CA ALA A 177 20.01 -4.36 -6.24
C ALA A 177 20.27 -2.85 -6.33
N ASP A 178 21.30 -2.35 -5.66
CA ASP A 178 21.73 -0.94 -5.69
C ASP A 178 22.39 -0.52 -7.01
N GLU A 179 22.74 -1.46 -7.88
CA GLU A 179 23.18 -1.19 -9.25
C GLU A 179 22.00 -1.09 -10.24
N CYS A 180 20.77 -1.40 -9.77
CA CYS A 180 19.56 -1.34 -10.58
C CYS A 180 18.81 -0.02 -10.34
N THR A 181 18.22 0.50 -11.41
CA THR A 181 17.39 1.73 -11.39
C THR A 181 16.07 1.46 -12.08
N THR A 182 15.07 2.32 -11.82
CA THR A 182 13.76 2.24 -12.45
C THR A 182 13.45 3.49 -13.27
N ALA A 183 12.80 3.32 -14.39
CA ALA A 183 12.25 4.41 -15.21
C ALA A 183 11.19 3.88 -16.17
N LEU A 184 10.10 4.61 -16.37
CA LEU A 184 9.08 4.37 -17.39
C LEU A 184 8.56 2.92 -17.43
N SER A 185 8.29 2.36 -16.26
CA SER A 185 7.81 0.96 -16.07
C SER A 185 8.83 -0.11 -16.47
N TYR A 186 10.12 0.19 -16.36
CA TYR A 186 11.22 -0.76 -16.55
C TYR A 186 12.21 -0.69 -15.38
N VAL A 187 12.86 -1.83 -15.11
CA VAL A 187 14.07 -1.90 -14.31
C VAL A 187 15.26 -1.96 -15.25
N HIS A 188 16.32 -1.21 -14.94
CA HIS A 188 17.53 -1.11 -15.73
C HIS A 188 18.76 -1.44 -14.90
N HIS A 189 19.70 -2.18 -15.49
CA HIS A 189 21.05 -2.34 -14.99
C HIS A 189 22.02 -1.65 -15.96
N ASN A 190 22.41 -0.43 -15.66
CA ASN A 190 23.15 0.46 -16.56
C ASN A 190 24.52 -0.12 -16.94
N ALA A 191 25.20 -0.84 -16.04
CA ALA A 191 26.52 -1.40 -16.28
C ALA A 191 26.51 -2.48 -17.38
N SER A 192 25.45 -3.28 -17.50
CA SER A 192 25.32 -4.30 -18.54
C SER A 192 24.42 -3.89 -19.71
N GLY A 193 23.71 -2.76 -19.61
CA GLY A 193 22.73 -2.34 -20.59
C GLY A 193 21.45 -3.17 -20.63
N GLN A 194 21.22 -4.02 -19.63
CA GLN A 194 20.03 -4.87 -19.55
C GLN A 194 18.84 -4.09 -19.00
N SER A 195 17.63 -4.45 -19.46
CA SER A 195 16.38 -3.93 -18.94
C SER A 195 15.29 -5.00 -18.96
N LEU A 196 14.36 -4.93 -18.01
CA LEU A 196 13.17 -5.75 -17.93
C LEU A 196 11.97 -4.88 -17.64
N SER A 197 10.86 -5.13 -18.31
CA SER A 197 9.59 -4.47 -18.03
C SER A 197 9.01 -4.94 -16.70
N TYR A 198 8.17 -4.14 -16.09
CA TYR A 198 7.45 -4.53 -14.88
C TYR A 198 6.54 -5.73 -15.13
N GLY A 199 5.93 -5.82 -16.33
CA GLY A 199 5.11 -6.97 -16.71
C GLY A 199 5.88 -8.29 -16.75
N GLU A 200 7.16 -8.28 -17.19
CA GLU A 200 8.03 -9.48 -17.19
C GLU A 200 8.45 -9.89 -15.77
N LEU A 201 8.42 -8.98 -14.81
CA LEU A 201 8.82 -9.20 -13.42
C LEU A 201 7.64 -9.44 -12.47
N ALA A 202 6.43 -9.09 -12.88
CA ALA A 202 5.25 -9.05 -12.01
C ALA A 202 4.96 -10.39 -11.31
N ASP A 203 5.08 -11.50 -12.02
CA ASP A 203 4.81 -12.84 -11.46
C ASP A 203 5.82 -13.20 -10.35
N ALA A 204 7.11 -12.94 -10.58
CA ALA A 204 8.15 -13.17 -9.58
C ALA A 204 8.01 -12.19 -8.39
N ALA A 205 7.76 -10.91 -8.67
CA ALA A 205 7.60 -9.90 -7.65
C ALA A 205 6.40 -10.17 -6.73
N ALA A 206 5.28 -10.65 -7.26
CA ALA A 206 4.11 -11.02 -6.45
C ALA A 206 4.37 -12.18 -5.47
N GLY A 207 5.44 -12.94 -5.66
CA GLY A 207 5.91 -13.97 -4.74
C GLY A 207 6.68 -13.42 -3.52
N LEU A 208 7.12 -12.17 -3.57
CA LEU A 208 7.82 -11.51 -2.47
C LEU A 208 6.85 -10.92 -1.44
N GLU A 209 7.31 -10.67 -0.23
CA GLU A 209 6.58 -9.83 0.73
C GLU A 209 6.95 -8.36 0.50
N PRO A 210 5.98 -7.46 0.41
CA PRO A 210 6.25 -6.02 0.34
C PRO A 210 7.04 -5.56 1.58
N PRO A 211 8.08 -4.74 1.40
CA PRO A 211 8.82 -4.20 2.53
C PRO A 211 7.93 -3.35 3.45
N GLU A 212 8.07 -3.50 4.77
CA GLU A 212 7.27 -2.75 5.76
C GLU A 212 7.57 -1.24 5.74
N ALA A 213 8.78 -0.86 5.42
CA ALA A 213 9.24 0.53 5.38
C ALA A 213 10.05 0.80 4.10
N PRO A 214 9.39 0.87 2.94
CA PRO A 214 10.08 1.13 1.67
C PRO A 214 10.66 2.54 1.63
N THR A 215 11.74 2.71 0.87
CA THR A 215 12.40 4.00 0.69
C THR A 215 11.58 4.89 -0.24
N LEU A 216 11.01 5.95 0.30
CA LEU A 216 10.29 6.96 -0.50
C LEU A 216 11.26 7.91 -1.20
N LYS A 217 10.88 8.37 -2.40
CA LYS A 217 11.60 9.41 -3.12
C LYS A 217 11.70 10.71 -2.30
N GLN A 218 12.82 11.38 -2.42
CA GLN A 218 13.04 12.71 -1.87
C GLN A 218 12.42 13.78 -2.75
N HIS A 219 12.15 14.99 -2.22
CA HIS A 219 11.56 16.11 -2.98
C HIS A 219 12.30 16.50 -4.26
N THR A 220 13.57 16.18 -4.38
CA THR A 220 14.40 16.46 -5.56
C THR A 220 14.31 15.37 -6.63
N GLN A 221 13.54 14.32 -6.42
CA GLN A 221 13.44 13.16 -7.30
C GLN A 221 12.07 13.07 -8.02
N PHE A 222 11.22 14.08 -7.81
CA PHE A 222 9.94 14.23 -8.50
C PHE A 222 10.07 15.04 -9.78
#